data_1f2e654db16f4bca261f954b3247812d
#
_entry.id   1f2e654db16f4bca261f954b3247812d
#
_cell.length_a   1.000
_cell.length_b   1.000
_cell.length_c   1.000
_cell.angle_alpha   90.00
_cell.angle_beta   90.00
_cell.angle_gamma   90.00
#
_symmetry.space_group_name_H-M   'P 1'
#
loop_
_entity.id
_entity.type
_entity.pdbx_description
1 polymer ?
#
loop_
_entity_poly.entity_id
_entity_poly.type
_entity_poly.pdbx_seq_one_letter_code
_entity_poly.pdbx_strand_id
1 'polypeptide(L)'
;DKVEMVTVGDYFKKNDKHYVVYEEITEGFARPTKNRLKFSEHMLELSRNGLVNVHMIFQENKKNLTNYNTPFGQILFGIDTKRIQIEEHEDNIVVDVDYSLDVNYEFLSDCHIRIDICSKENSSFTLS
;
A
#
# COMPACT_ATOMS: atom_id res chain seq x y z
N ASP A 1 12.53 -8.28 -9.63
CA ASP A 1 11.33 -9.10 -9.71
C ASP A 1 10.09 -8.25 -9.51
N LYS A 2 9.05 -8.58 -10.25
CA LYS A 2 7.79 -7.85 -10.23
C LYS A 2 6.71 -8.72 -9.61
N VAL A 3 6.06 -8.22 -8.56
CA VAL A 3 4.92 -8.90 -7.96
C VAL A 3 3.66 -8.11 -8.30
N GLU A 4 2.68 -8.79 -8.85
CA GLU A 4 1.39 -8.19 -9.18
C GLU A 4 0.28 -8.84 -8.39
N MET A 5 -0.66 -8.02 -7.94
CA MET A 5 -1.87 -8.47 -7.28
C MET A 5 -3.06 -7.74 -7.87
N VAL A 6 -4.10 -8.48 -8.21
CA VAL A 6 -5.37 -7.90 -8.66
C VAL A 6 -6.41 -8.27 -7.63
N THR A 7 -7.11 -7.28 -7.12
CA THR A 7 -8.14 -7.49 -6.11
C THR A 7 -9.30 -6.55 -6.32
N VAL A 8 -10.43 -6.88 -5.72
CA VAL A 8 -11.62 -6.03 -5.73
C VAL A 8 -11.67 -5.29 -4.40
N GLY A 9 -11.97 -4.00 -4.46
CA GLY A 9 -12.08 -3.18 -3.28
C GLY A 9 -13.08 -2.07 -3.46
N ASP A 10 -13.24 -1.27 -2.43
CA ASP A 10 -14.10 -0.10 -2.43
C ASP A 10 -13.23 1.14 -2.44
N TYR A 11 -13.55 2.07 -3.32
CA TYR A 11 -12.87 3.34 -3.43
C TYR A 11 -13.82 4.49 -3.08
N PHE A 12 -13.31 5.45 -2.31
CA PHE A 12 -14.03 6.69 -2.08
C PHE A 12 -13.05 7.84 -1.87
N LYS A 13 -13.53 9.06 -2.13
CA LYS A 13 -12.75 10.28 -1.96
C LYS A 13 -13.45 11.15 -0.91
N LYS A 14 -12.68 11.65 0.06
CA LYS A 14 -13.20 12.51 1.12
C LYS A 14 -12.13 13.53 1.51
N ASN A 15 -12.50 14.83 1.52
CA ASN A 15 -11.60 15.92 1.91
C ASN A 15 -10.28 15.91 1.12
N ASP A 16 -10.37 15.71 -0.20
CA ASP A 16 -9.24 15.65 -1.12
C ASP A 16 -8.27 14.49 -0.86
N LYS A 17 -8.72 13.51 -0.09
CA LYS A 17 -7.96 12.28 0.15
C LYS A 17 -8.67 11.09 -0.46
N HIS A 18 -7.89 10.19 -1.01
CA HIS A 18 -8.38 8.98 -1.63
C HIS A 18 -8.27 7.82 -0.67
N TYR A 19 -9.29 6.97 -0.63
CA TYR A 19 -9.32 5.79 0.23
C TYR A 19 -9.66 4.57 -0.60
N VAL A 20 -8.90 3.49 -0.41
CA VAL A 20 -9.19 2.19 -0.99
C VAL A 20 -9.20 1.16 0.14
N VAL A 21 -10.28 0.40 0.24
CA VAL A 21 -10.44 -0.62 1.27
C VAL A 21 -10.68 -1.95 0.58
N TYR A 22 -9.92 -2.97 0.96
CA TYR A 22 -10.08 -4.31 0.41
C TYR A 22 -9.71 -5.36 1.44
N GLU A 23 -10.19 -6.59 1.22
CA GLU A 23 -9.93 -7.71 2.11
C GLU A 23 -9.14 -8.79 1.37
N GLU A 24 -8.25 -9.45 2.11
CA GLU A 24 -7.52 -10.60 1.61
C GLU A 24 -7.88 -11.80 2.47
N ILE A 25 -8.17 -12.93 1.82
CA ILE A 25 -8.45 -14.18 2.51
C ILE A 25 -7.18 -15.01 2.49
N THR A 26 -6.70 -15.35 3.68
CA THR A 26 -5.53 -16.22 3.82
C THR A 26 -6.00 -17.61 4.22
N GLU A 27 -5.58 -18.63 3.48
CA GLU A 27 -5.92 -20.01 3.76
C GLU A 27 -5.49 -20.39 5.17
N GLY A 28 -6.38 -21.05 5.90
CA GLY A 28 -6.13 -21.48 7.27
C GLY A 28 -6.48 -20.46 8.35
N PHE A 29 -6.97 -19.27 7.97
CA PHE A 29 -7.37 -18.26 8.94
C PHE A 29 -8.87 -17.97 8.84
N ALA A 30 -9.52 -17.87 10.01
CA ALA A 30 -10.96 -17.66 10.10
C ALA A 30 -11.38 -16.23 9.73
N ARG A 31 -10.48 -15.28 9.81
CA ARG A 31 -10.76 -13.86 9.54
C ARG A 31 -9.98 -13.36 8.34
N PRO A 32 -10.60 -12.56 7.48
CA PRO A 32 -9.87 -11.91 6.41
C PRO A 32 -8.93 -10.84 6.95
N THR A 33 -7.87 -10.58 6.22
CA THR A 33 -7.01 -9.44 6.49
C THR A 33 -7.64 -8.21 5.84
N LYS A 34 -7.84 -7.16 6.63
CA LYS A 34 -8.41 -5.90 6.13
C LYS A 34 -7.29 -4.94 5.78
N ASN A 35 -7.34 -4.40 4.59
CA ASN A 35 -6.36 -3.46 4.08
C ASN A 35 -7.02 -2.13 3.78
N ARG A 36 -6.33 -1.03 4.09
CA ARG A 36 -6.77 0.31 3.76
C ARG A 36 -5.59 1.10 3.22
N LEU A 37 -5.79 1.67 2.03
CA LEU A 37 -4.88 2.63 1.45
C LEU A 37 -5.51 4.00 1.56
N LYS A 38 -4.73 4.97 2.02
CA LYS A 38 -5.14 6.36 2.06
C LYS A 38 -4.03 7.16 1.40
N PHE A 39 -4.37 7.95 0.42
CA PHE A 39 -3.34 8.73 -0.26
C PHE A 39 -3.83 10.12 -0.66
N SER A 40 -2.89 11.01 -0.74
CA SER A 40 -3.05 12.36 -1.23
C SER A 40 -1.76 12.75 -1.95
N GLU A 41 -1.68 13.97 -2.44
CA GLU A 41 -0.62 14.42 -3.37
C GLU A 41 0.81 14.00 -2.98
N HIS A 42 1.16 14.02 -1.69
CA HIS A 42 2.53 13.77 -1.24
C HIS A 42 2.65 12.67 -0.19
N MET A 43 1.58 11.92 0.03
CA MET A 43 1.55 10.91 1.09
C MET A 43 0.73 9.69 0.69
N LEU A 44 1.23 8.52 1.03
CA LEU A 44 0.50 7.26 0.94
C LEU A 44 0.60 6.56 2.29
N GLU A 45 -0.53 6.15 2.83
CA GLU A 45 -0.59 5.41 4.10
C GLU A 45 -1.25 4.06 3.85
N LEU A 46 -0.57 2.99 4.24
CA LEU A 46 -1.08 1.63 4.15
C LEU A 46 -1.31 1.09 5.55
N SER A 47 -2.53 0.67 5.83
CA SER A 47 -2.87 -0.02 7.07
C SER A 47 -3.35 -1.42 6.74
N ARG A 48 -2.81 -2.40 7.44
CA ARG A 48 -3.15 -3.80 7.25
C ARG A 48 -3.46 -4.41 8.61
N ASN A 49 -4.67 -4.92 8.78
CA ASN A 49 -5.12 -5.54 10.02
C ASN A 49 -5.50 -6.99 9.75
N GLY A 50 -4.72 -7.90 10.31
CA GLY A 50 -4.90 -9.33 10.14
C GLY A 50 -4.15 -10.08 11.21
N LEU A 51 -3.55 -11.21 10.84
CA LEU A 51 -2.71 -11.98 11.75
C LEU A 51 -1.58 -11.12 12.31
N VAL A 52 -1.03 -10.26 11.47
CA VAL A 52 -0.05 -9.26 11.86
C VAL A 52 -0.57 -7.90 11.41
N ASN A 53 -0.51 -6.92 12.29
CA ASN A 53 -0.92 -5.56 11.97
C ASN A 53 0.27 -4.77 11.45
N VAL A 54 0.09 -4.12 10.31
CA VAL A 54 1.13 -3.32 9.66
C VAL A 54 0.58 -1.94 9.39
N HIS A 55 1.38 -0.92 9.66
CA HIS A 55 1.07 0.46 9.34
C HIS A 55 2.30 1.09 8.72
N MET A 56 2.22 1.43 7.45
CA MET A 56 3.34 2.01 6.70
C MET A 56 2.94 3.37 6.16
N ILE A 57 3.83 4.34 6.33
CA ILE A 57 3.62 5.70 5.85
C ILE A 57 4.73 6.04 4.86
N PHE A 58 4.32 6.46 3.67
CA PHE A 58 5.20 6.97 2.63
C PHE A 58 4.94 8.47 2.51
N GLN A 59 5.91 9.27 2.92
CA GLN A 59 5.83 10.72 2.78
C GLN A 59 7.01 11.20 1.96
N GLU A 60 6.72 11.94 0.89
CA GLU A 60 7.74 12.41 -0.05
C GLU A 60 8.80 13.22 0.68
N ASN A 61 10.07 12.89 0.42
CA ASN A 61 11.25 13.49 1.03
C ASN A 61 11.36 13.32 2.55
N LYS A 62 10.71 12.28 3.08
CA LYS A 62 10.81 11.93 4.50
C LYS A 62 11.11 10.45 4.68
N LYS A 63 11.74 10.15 5.81
CA LYS A 63 11.97 8.79 6.24
C LYS A 63 11.06 8.49 7.44
N ASN A 64 10.25 7.45 7.32
CA ASN A 64 9.36 6.99 8.38
C ASN A 64 9.82 5.65 8.90
N LEU A 65 9.78 5.49 10.22
CA LEU A 65 10.16 4.25 10.88
C LEU A 65 8.92 3.56 11.41
N THR A 66 8.80 2.26 11.14
CA THR A 66 7.68 1.43 11.58
C THR A 66 8.20 0.17 12.26
N ASN A 67 7.72 -0.08 13.46
CA ASN A 67 7.99 -1.32 14.16
C ASN A 67 7.00 -2.39 13.74
N TYR A 68 7.52 -3.56 13.44
CA TYR A 68 6.76 -4.70 12.98
C TYR A 68 6.97 -5.84 13.97
N ASN A 69 5.93 -6.21 14.70
CA ASN A 69 6.01 -7.28 15.69
C ASN A 69 5.77 -8.63 15.03
N THR A 70 6.76 -9.50 15.14
CA THR A 70 6.66 -10.87 14.64
C THR A 70 6.79 -11.85 15.80
N PRO A 71 6.38 -13.12 15.62
CA PRO A 71 6.63 -14.15 16.64
C PRO A 71 8.10 -14.34 16.96
N PHE A 72 9.00 -13.90 16.09
CA PHE A 72 10.45 -14.03 16.26
C PHE A 72 11.12 -12.75 16.78
N GLY A 73 10.33 -11.73 17.12
CA GLY A 73 10.83 -10.46 17.63
C GLY A 73 10.35 -9.27 16.83
N GLN A 74 10.88 -8.11 17.16
CA GLN A 74 10.54 -6.88 16.47
C GLN A 74 11.47 -6.62 15.30
N ILE A 75 10.91 -6.17 14.20
CA ILE A 75 11.65 -5.71 13.03
C ILE A 75 11.34 -4.24 12.85
N LEU A 76 12.37 -3.42 12.66
CA LEU A 76 12.21 -2.00 12.39
C LEU A 76 12.41 -1.75 10.90
N PHE A 77 11.35 -1.26 10.23
CA PHE A 77 11.43 -0.85 8.84
C PHE A 77 11.62 0.65 8.74
N GLY A 78 12.59 1.07 7.96
CA GLY A 78 12.76 2.47 7.59
C GLY A 78 12.34 2.65 6.14
N ILE A 79 11.41 3.56 5.90
CA ILE A 79 10.89 3.84 4.56
C ILE A 79 11.28 5.27 4.20
N ASP A 80 12.23 5.41 3.29
CA ASP A 80 12.70 6.70 2.80
C ASP A 80 12.09 6.93 1.43
N THR A 81 11.00 7.69 1.40
CA THR A 81 10.23 7.92 0.18
C THR A 81 10.85 9.04 -0.64
N LYS A 82 11.21 8.72 -1.87
CA LYS A 82 11.85 9.66 -2.80
C LYS A 82 10.84 10.42 -3.62
N ARG A 83 9.78 9.72 -4.07
CA ARG A 83 8.81 10.30 -4.99
C ARG A 83 7.46 9.62 -4.85
N ILE A 84 6.40 10.42 -4.87
CA ILE A 84 5.03 9.95 -4.99
C ILE A 84 4.42 10.72 -6.16
N GLN A 85 3.90 9.98 -7.14
CA GLN A 85 3.23 10.56 -8.28
C GLN A 85 1.82 9.98 -8.39
N ILE A 86 0.83 10.87 -8.43
CA ILE A 86 -0.57 10.47 -8.56
C ILE A 86 -1.10 11.07 -9.84
N GLU A 87 -1.62 10.21 -10.72
CA GLU A 87 -2.27 10.63 -11.96
C GLU A 87 -3.73 10.26 -11.89
N GLU A 88 -4.58 11.26 -11.83
CA GLU A 88 -6.02 11.08 -11.77
C GLU A 88 -6.60 11.28 -13.17
N HIS A 89 -7.10 10.22 -13.76
CA HIS A 89 -7.72 10.22 -15.08
C HIS A 89 -9.23 9.99 -14.94
N GLU A 90 -9.95 10.17 -16.03
CA GLU A 90 -11.40 9.94 -16.04
C GLU A 90 -11.76 8.51 -15.67
N ASP A 91 -11.00 7.54 -16.19
CA ASP A 91 -11.31 6.11 -16.03
C ASP A 91 -10.50 5.40 -14.95
N ASN A 92 -9.40 6.01 -14.49
CA ASN A 92 -8.54 5.37 -13.51
C ASN A 92 -7.69 6.37 -12.75
N ILE A 93 -7.10 5.88 -11.67
CA ILE A 93 -6.12 6.63 -10.87
C ILE A 93 -4.89 5.76 -10.78
N VAL A 94 -3.73 6.32 -11.10
CA VAL A 94 -2.45 5.62 -11.02
C VAL A 94 -1.59 6.28 -9.96
N VAL A 95 -1.08 5.49 -9.04
CA VAL A 95 -0.16 5.95 -7.99
C VAL A 95 1.16 5.23 -8.15
N ASP A 96 2.24 6.00 -8.23
CA ASP A 96 3.60 5.46 -8.28
C ASP A 96 4.39 5.98 -7.08
N VAL A 97 5.05 5.08 -6.37
CA VAL A 97 5.86 5.41 -5.19
C VAL A 97 7.25 4.81 -5.35
N ASP A 98 8.26 5.66 -5.26
CA ASP A 98 9.66 5.23 -5.24
C ASP A 98 10.22 5.46 -3.84
N TYR A 99 10.78 4.41 -3.25
CA TYR A 99 11.31 4.49 -1.90
C TYR A 99 12.48 3.55 -1.68
N SER A 100 13.28 3.85 -0.67
CA SER A 100 14.32 2.96 -0.19
C SER A 100 13.88 2.31 1.10
N LEU A 101 14.17 1.04 1.25
CA LEU A 101 13.79 0.25 2.42
C LEU A 101 15.02 -0.10 3.24
N ASP A 102 14.97 0.22 4.54
CA ASP A 102 15.95 -0.22 5.53
C ASP A 102 15.29 -1.24 6.44
N VAL A 103 16.07 -2.19 6.92
CA VAL A 103 15.63 -3.14 7.93
C VAL A 103 16.62 -3.08 9.08
N ASN A 104 16.14 -2.75 10.28
CA ASN A 104 16.98 -2.58 11.48
C ASN A 104 18.18 -1.66 11.22
N TYR A 105 17.92 -0.51 10.57
CA TYR A 105 18.89 0.53 10.20
C TYR A 105 19.88 0.14 9.09
N GLU A 106 19.70 -1.02 8.46
CA GLU A 106 20.54 -1.42 7.34
C GLU A 106 19.76 -1.32 6.03
N PHE A 107 20.38 -0.67 5.04
CA PHE A 107 19.79 -0.56 3.71
C PHE A 107 19.57 -1.94 3.11
N LEU A 108 18.35 -2.18 2.63
CA LEU A 108 17.99 -3.44 1.99
C LEU A 108 17.85 -3.30 0.47
N SER A 109 17.02 -2.37 0.03
CA SER A 109 16.78 -2.21 -1.41
C SER A 109 16.07 -0.90 -1.74
N ASP A 110 16.17 -0.52 -3.02
CA ASP A 110 15.31 0.49 -3.62
C ASP A 110 14.08 -0.21 -4.17
N CYS A 111 12.91 0.36 -3.91
CA CYS A 111 11.64 -0.25 -4.24
C CYS A 111 10.74 0.70 -5.01
N HIS A 112 9.84 0.12 -5.78
CA HIS A 112 8.81 0.85 -6.52
C HIS A 112 7.47 0.16 -6.33
N ILE A 113 6.44 0.95 -6.03
CA ILE A 113 5.06 0.46 -5.96
C ILE A 113 4.25 1.20 -7.00
N ARG A 114 3.50 0.46 -7.80
CA ARG A 114 2.52 1.05 -8.70
C ARG A 114 1.14 0.50 -8.37
N ILE A 115 0.19 1.40 -8.18
CA ILE A 115 -1.19 1.07 -7.87
C ILE A 115 -2.06 1.66 -8.98
N ASP A 116 -2.84 0.81 -9.64
CA ASP A 116 -3.78 1.23 -10.67
C ASP A 116 -5.19 0.93 -10.16
N ILE A 117 -5.97 1.97 -9.96
CA ILE A 117 -7.33 1.90 -9.44
C ILE A 117 -8.28 2.24 -10.57
N CYS A 118 -9.10 1.28 -10.98
CA CYS A 118 -10.11 1.52 -12.01
C CYS A 118 -11.43 0.90 -11.59
N SER A 119 -12.52 1.42 -12.15
CA SER A 119 -13.81 0.84 -11.87
C SER A 119 -13.86 -0.56 -12.46
N LYS A 120 -14.62 -1.45 -11.83
CA LYS A 120 -14.77 -2.82 -12.30
C LYS A 120 -15.33 -2.89 -13.72
N GLU A 121 -16.17 -1.92 -14.08
CA GLU A 121 -16.78 -1.83 -15.40
C GLU A 121 -15.77 -1.44 -16.49
N ASN A 122 -14.76 -0.64 -16.11
CA ASN A 122 -13.74 -0.15 -17.04
C ASN A 122 -12.45 -0.97 -16.99
N SER A 123 -12.44 -2.05 -16.22
CA SER A 123 -11.26 -2.89 -16.05
C SER A 123 -11.10 -3.83 -17.25
N SER A 124 -9.86 -4.00 -17.69
CA SER A 124 -9.52 -5.01 -18.69
C SER A 124 -9.43 -6.42 -18.09
N PHE A 125 -9.54 -6.53 -16.77
CA PHE A 125 -9.51 -7.81 -16.07
C PHE A 125 -10.92 -8.27 -15.74
N THR A 126 -11.17 -9.56 -15.90
CA THR A 126 -12.43 -10.18 -15.51
C THR A 126 -12.18 -10.98 -14.24
N LEU A 127 -12.76 -10.52 -13.13
CA LEU A 127 -12.68 -11.21 -11.85
C LEU A 127 -14.01 -11.96 -11.64
N SER A 128 -13.98 -13.21 -11.86
CA SER A 128 -15.16 -14.06 -11.73
C SER A 128 -15.02 -15.05 -10.58
#